data_8217e076cf3a580913ca8c569de15fa7
#
_entry.id   8217e076cf3a580913ca8c569de15fa7
#
_cell.length_a   1.000
_cell.length_b   1.000
_cell.length_c   1.000
_cell.angle_alpha   90.00
_cell.angle_beta   90.00
_cell.angle_gamma   90.00
#
_symmetry.space_group_name_H-M   'P 1'
#
loop_
_entity.id
_entity.type
_entity.pdbx_description
1 polymer ?
#
loop_
_entity_poly.entity_id
_entity_poly.type
_entity_poly.pdbx_seq_one_letter_code
_entity_poly.pdbx_strand_id
1 'polypeptide(L)'
;MEQSKSISMCTPNSVQVTHVFDIFGYSKHRGMGNEKFIRSGTFSVGGHDWSIRFYPDGYNTEKVEKDYVSVYLELMSKGAKVRGSCDLRLVDHSTGISASVHKTELRTFDPADLSKFAPQTSNFKRREDVESAFLANDRLTIECIVIVIKEPCVTESKPFPKIEVPVPPSDIAEHLGKLLKDDEGFDVTFCVRRKTIGAHRSILAARSPVFKAELFWPMREAKTPRRVTIKDMQPDVFTALLHFIYTDSLPDGDKNTDMIRHLLVAADRYAMERLKLACQSILCENLNVDTVATTWALADQHSCDKLRDACLEYIAYSNAMDAVVETPGYKNLKVTDPSLIVDLLERTTKVRNA
;
A
#
# COMPACT_ATOMS: atom_id res chain seq x y z
N MET A 1 57.94 -12.34 -22.73
CA MET A 1 56.55 -12.53 -23.24
C MET A 1 55.60 -12.07 -22.14
N GLU A 2 54.99 -10.90 -22.31
CA GLU A 2 53.95 -10.43 -21.37
C GLU A 2 52.68 -11.25 -21.62
N GLN A 3 52.25 -11.99 -20.60
CA GLN A 3 50.96 -12.65 -20.60
C GLN A 3 49.85 -11.62 -20.33
N SER A 4 49.13 -11.19 -21.33
CA SER A 4 47.96 -10.36 -21.16
C SER A 4 46.74 -11.25 -20.76
N LYS A 5 46.14 -10.98 -19.61
CA LYS A 5 44.94 -11.64 -19.14
C LYS A 5 43.76 -10.73 -19.40
N SER A 6 42.79 -11.17 -20.21
CA SER A 6 41.50 -10.51 -20.38
C SER A 6 40.45 -11.18 -19.50
N ILE A 7 39.57 -10.39 -18.89
CA ILE A 7 38.47 -10.89 -18.05
C ILE A 7 37.18 -10.33 -18.60
N SER A 8 36.22 -11.23 -18.92
CA SER A 8 34.84 -10.87 -19.28
C SER A 8 33.92 -11.25 -18.15
N MET A 9 33.06 -10.32 -17.73
CA MET A 9 31.99 -10.55 -16.78
C MET A 9 30.66 -10.63 -17.51
N CYS A 10 29.94 -11.73 -17.26
CA CYS A 10 28.60 -11.92 -17.75
C CYS A 10 27.62 -11.76 -16.57
N THR A 11 26.78 -10.75 -16.61
CA THR A 11 25.74 -10.55 -15.59
C THR A 11 24.38 -10.90 -16.17
N PRO A 12 23.57 -11.72 -15.47
CA PRO A 12 22.22 -11.99 -15.89
C PRO A 12 21.40 -10.69 -15.85
N ASN A 13 20.69 -10.40 -16.93
CA ASN A 13 19.80 -9.24 -17.04
C ASN A 13 18.36 -9.73 -16.92
N SER A 14 17.63 -9.27 -15.90
CA SER A 14 16.24 -9.63 -15.70
C SER A 14 15.39 -8.41 -15.32
N VAL A 15 14.13 -8.45 -15.72
CA VAL A 15 13.13 -7.43 -15.37
C VAL A 15 12.00 -8.12 -14.64
N GLN A 16 11.63 -7.57 -13.49
CA GLN A 16 10.50 -8.04 -12.68
C GLN A 16 9.43 -6.96 -12.60
N VAL A 17 8.17 -7.37 -12.75
CA VAL A 17 6.99 -6.51 -12.54
C VAL A 17 5.96 -7.30 -11.75
N THR A 18 5.28 -6.63 -10.84
CA THR A 18 4.08 -7.14 -10.15
C THR A 18 2.86 -6.48 -10.76
N HIS A 19 1.91 -7.28 -11.21
CA HIS A 19 0.61 -6.82 -11.71
C HIS A 19 -0.49 -7.27 -10.77
N VAL A 20 -1.37 -6.35 -10.40
CA VAL A 20 -2.53 -6.60 -9.53
C VAL A 20 -3.78 -6.59 -10.39
N PHE A 21 -4.59 -7.62 -10.24
CA PHE A 21 -5.89 -7.75 -10.88
C PHE A 21 -6.99 -7.84 -9.83
N ASP A 22 -7.72 -6.76 -9.67
CA ASP A 22 -8.88 -6.66 -8.79
C ASP A 22 -10.16 -7.04 -9.51
N ILE A 23 -10.90 -7.96 -8.93
CA ILE A 23 -12.17 -8.46 -9.46
C ILE A 23 -13.26 -8.09 -8.47
N PHE A 24 -14.05 -7.08 -8.79
CA PHE A 24 -15.20 -6.66 -8.02
C PHE A 24 -16.45 -7.41 -8.48
N GLY A 25 -17.36 -7.69 -7.54
CA GLY A 25 -18.58 -8.42 -7.83
C GLY A 25 -18.30 -9.88 -8.22
N TYR A 26 -17.39 -10.53 -7.52
CA TYR A 26 -17.01 -11.92 -7.76
C TYR A 26 -18.23 -12.84 -7.86
N SER A 27 -19.23 -12.65 -6.98
CA SER A 27 -20.47 -13.42 -6.97
C SER A 27 -21.25 -13.35 -8.28
N LYS A 28 -21.18 -12.22 -9.01
CA LYS A 28 -21.85 -12.01 -10.30
C LYS A 28 -21.13 -12.71 -11.47
N HIS A 29 -19.88 -13.10 -11.26
CA HIS A 29 -19.10 -13.81 -12.27
C HIS A 29 -19.19 -15.34 -12.12
N ARG A 30 -19.77 -15.83 -11.03
CA ARG A 30 -20.11 -17.26 -10.87
C ARG A 30 -21.22 -17.64 -11.82
N GLY A 31 -21.15 -18.87 -12.36
CA GLY A 31 -22.15 -19.38 -13.29
C GLY A 31 -22.00 -18.87 -14.73
N MET A 32 -20.90 -18.21 -15.07
CA MET A 32 -20.57 -17.86 -16.46
C MET A 32 -20.39 -19.11 -17.34
N GLY A 33 -20.09 -20.22 -16.73
CA GLY A 33 -19.82 -21.51 -17.38
C GLY A 33 -18.33 -21.79 -17.53
N ASN A 34 -18.00 -23.07 -17.66
CA ASN A 34 -16.62 -23.54 -17.85
C ASN A 34 -16.01 -22.90 -19.08
N GLU A 35 -14.70 -22.69 -19.05
CA GLU A 35 -13.89 -22.07 -20.13
C GLU A 35 -14.20 -20.59 -20.38
N LYS A 36 -15.17 -20.00 -19.70
CA LYS A 36 -15.39 -18.56 -19.73
C LYS A 36 -14.47 -17.85 -18.73
N PHE A 37 -13.85 -16.78 -19.18
CA PHE A 37 -12.87 -16.07 -18.37
C PHE A 37 -13.05 -14.56 -18.41
N ILE A 38 -12.52 -13.93 -17.37
CA ILE A 38 -12.32 -12.49 -17.29
C ILE A 38 -10.84 -12.24 -17.51
N ARG A 39 -10.52 -11.24 -18.32
CA ARG A 39 -9.12 -10.89 -18.62
C ARG A 39 -8.77 -9.58 -17.91
N SER A 40 -7.57 -9.53 -17.30
CA SER A 40 -7.00 -8.29 -16.78
C SER A 40 -6.63 -7.32 -17.90
N GLY A 41 -6.35 -6.08 -17.55
CA GLY A 41 -5.63 -5.17 -18.45
C GLY A 41 -4.31 -5.78 -18.89
N THR A 42 -3.83 -5.35 -20.07
CA THR A 42 -2.51 -5.73 -20.57
C THR A 42 -1.43 -4.93 -19.85
N PHE A 43 -0.36 -5.61 -19.42
CA PHE A 43 0.80 -4.98 -18.78
C PHE A 43 2.10 -5.44 -19.44
N SER A 44 3.14 -4.61 -19.35
CA SER A 44 4.40 -4.89 -20.07
C SER A 44 5.51 -5.28 -19.10
N VAL A 45 6.23 -6.39 -19.42
CA VAL A 45 7.42 -6.86 -18.67
C VAL A 45 8.51 -7.22 -19.66
N GLY A 46 9.67 -6.61 -19.49
CA GLY A 46 10.83 -6.89 -20.32
C GLY A 46 10.68 -6.49 -21.80
N GLY A 47 9.68 -5.67 -22.14
CA GLY A 47 9.34 -5.29 -23.53
C GLY A 47 8.32 -6.21 -24.19
N HIS A 48 7.68 -7.09 -23.39
CA HIS A 48 6.63 -8.01 -23.85
C HIS A 48 5.34 -7.76 -23.09
N ASP A 49 4.21 -7.95 -23.77
CA ASP A 49 2.88 -7.74 -23.23
C ASP A 49 2.31 -9.02 -22.65
N TRP A 50 1.68 -8.87 -21.49
CA TRP A 50 1.12 -9.95 -20.68
C TRP A 50 -0.29 -9.61 -20.22
N SER A 51 -1.11 -10.62 -19.93
CA SER A 51 -2.40 -10.46 -19.24
C SER A 51 -2.69 -11.67 -18.36
N ILE A 52 -3.60 -11.48 -17.38
CA ILE A 52 -4.10 -12.56 -16.53
C ILE A 52 -5.47 -12.97 -17.04
N ARG A 53 -5.73 -14.28 -17.13
CA ARG A 53 -7.06 -14.86 -17.32
C ARG A 53 -7.52 -15.49 -16.03
N PHE A 54 -8.68 -15.10 -15.57
CA PHE A 54 -9.37 -15.69 -14.42
C PHE A 54 -10.62 -16.41 -14.87
N TYR A 55 -10.77 -17.68 -14.48
CA TYR A 55 -11.91 -18.54 -14.79
C TYR A 55 -12.67 -18.82 -13.49
N PRO A 56 -13.79 -18.13 -13.21
CA PRO A 56 -14.54 -18.30 -11.96
C PRO A 56 -15.11 -19.70 -11.78
N ASP A 57 -15.50 -20.35 -12.89
CA ASP A 57 -16.09 -21.71 -12.88
C ASP A 57 -15.09 -22.79 -13.30
N GLY A 58 -13.78 -22.44 -13.38
CA GLY A 58 -12.73 -23.35 -13.81
C GLY A 58 -12.57 -23.44 -15.33
N TYR A 59 -11.45 -24.02 -15.76
CA TYR A 59 -11.12 -24.17 -17.18
C TYR A 59 -11.55 -25.53 -17.75
N ASN A 60 -11.58 -26.60 -16.93
CA ASN A 60 -11.82 -27.96 -17.40
C ASN A 60 -13.22 -28.48 -17.02
N THR A 61 -13.77 -29.38 -17.85
CA THR A 61 -15.09 -29.97 -17.69
C THR A 61 -15.12 -31.27 -16.87
N GLU A 62 -13.97 -31.83 -16.49
CA GLU A 62 -13.91 -33.04 -15.68
C GLU A 62 -14.52 -32.80 -14.29
N LYS A 63 -15.32 -33.76 -13.79
CA LYS A 63 -16.12 -33.62 -12.56
C LYS A 63 -15.31 -33.21 -11.32
N VAL A 64 -14.06 -33.63 -11.23
CA VAL A 64 -13.16 -33.33 -10.09
C VAL A 64 -12.65 -31.88 -10.12
N GLU A 65 -12.63 -31.23 -11.28
CA GLU A 65 -12.06 -29.91 -11.47
C GLU A 65 -13.09 -28.76 -11.38
N LYS A 66 -14.38 -29.11 -11.28
CA LYS A 66 -15.48 -28.12 -11.14
C LYS A 66 -15.42 -27.31 -9.83
N ASP A 67 -14.71 -27.82 -8.82
CA ASP A 67 -14.57 -27.18 -7.52
C ASP A 67 -13.39 -26.19 -7.45
N TYR A 68 -12.66 -26.04 -8.55
CA TYR A 68 -11.51 -25.17 -8.62
C TYR A 68 -11.79 -23.91 -9.46
N VAL A 69 -11.19 -22.81 -9.07
CA VAL A 69 -10.99 -21.67 -9.95
C VAL A 69 -9.69 -21.85 -10.72
N SER A 70 -9.60 -21.30 -11.93
CA SER A 70 -8.37 -21.35 -12.72
C SER A 70 -7.85 -19.94 -13.01
N VAL A 71 -6.53 -19.78 -12.92
CA VAL A 71 -5.85 -18.51 -13.24
C VAL A 71 -4.65 -18.81 -14.14
N TYR A 72 -4.51 -18.06 -15.20
CA TYR A 72 -3.40 -18.17 -16.12
C TYR A 72 -2.78 -16.82 -16.42
N LEU A 73 -1.46 -16.75 -16.38
CA LEU A 73 -0.72 -15.70 -17.05
C LEU A 73 -0.62 -16.05 -18.54
N GLU A 74 -0.88 -15.11 -19.42
CA GLU A 74 -0.81 -15.26 -20.88
C GLU A 74 0.19 -14.27 -21.46
N LEU A 75 1.12 -14.78 -22.31
CA LEU A 75 1.97 -13.94 -23.16
C LEU A 75 1.13 -13.45 -24.35
N MET A 76 0.97 -12.12 -24.47
CA MET A 76 0.16 -11.47 -25.50
C MET A 76 0.98 -11.06 -26.72
N SER A 77 2.29 -10.80 -26.57
CA SER A 77 3.18 -10.41 -27.65
C SER A 77 3.29 -11.51 -28.70
N LYS A 78 3.01 -11.19 -29.95
CA LYS A 78 3.11 -12.13 -31.07
C LYS A 78 4.56 -12.24 -31.57
N GLY A 79 4.98 -13.48 -31.90
CA GLY A 79 6.25 -13.73 -32.59
C GLY A 79 7.52 -13.70 -31.74
N ALA A 80 7.43 -13.52 -30.44
CA ALA A 80 8.58 -13.50 -29.55
C ALA A 80 8.54 -14.65 -28.54
N LYS A 81 9.58 -15.49 -28.52
CA LYS A 81 9.79 -16.47 -27.45
C LYS A 81 10.43 -15.79 -26.25
N VAL A 82 9.80 -15.87 -25.09
CA VAL A 82 10.20 -15.15 -23.89
C VAL A 82 10.59 -16.14 -22.79
N ARG A 83 11.81 -16.03 -22.30
CA ARG A 83 12.27 -16.82 -21.16
C ARG A 83 11.95 -16.10 -19.85
N GLY A 84 11.18 -16.74 -18.98
CA GLY A 84 10.74 -16.10 -17.75
C GLY A 84 10.10 -17.08 -16.76
N SER A 85 9.67 -16.53 -15.63
CA SER A 85 8.90 -17.24 -14.60
C SER A 85 7.78 -16.34 -14.09
N CYS A 86 6.76 -16.92 -13.47
CA CYS A 86 5.74 -16.17 -12.80
C CYS A 86 5.36 -16.79 -11.45
N ASP A 87 4.86 -15.95 -10.54
CA ASP A 87 4.26 -16.34 -9.29
C ASP A 87 2.85 -15.74 -9.23
N LEU A 88 1.83 -16.59 -9.30
CA LEU A 88 0.42 -16.23 -9.17
C LEU A 88 0.00 -16.37 -7.71
N ARG A 89 -0.54 -15.31 -7.16
CA ARG A 89 -0.78 -15.12 -5.73
C ARG A 89 -2.21 -14.65 -5.48
N LEU A 90 -2.72 -14.93 -4.29
CA LEU A 90 -3.98 -14.37 -3.80
C LEU A 90 -3.70 -13.46 -2.61
N VAL A 91 -4.37 -12.32 -2.58
CA VAL A 91 -4.28 -11.36 -1.47
C VAL A 91 -5.36 -11.66 -0.44
N ASP A 92 -4.95 -11.91 0.78
CA ASP A 92 -5.85 -11.95 1.92
C ASP A 92 -6.16 -10.52 2.39
N HIS A 93 -7.36 -10.06 2.18
CA HIS A 93 -7.78 -8.70 2.51
C HIS A 93 -7.85 -8.42 4.01
N SER A 94 -7.91 -9.45 4.85
CA SER A 94 -7.93 -9.30 6.31
C SER A 94 -6.56 -8.98 6.89
N THR A 95 -5.52 -9.54 6.28
CA THR A 95 -4.12 -9.38 6.71
C THR A 95 -3.30 -8.48 5.79
N GLY A 96 -3.79 -8.23 4.56
CA GLY A 96 -3.03 -7.56 3.50
C GLY A 96 -1.87 -8.41 2.95
N ILE A 97 -1.79 -9.70 3.34
CA ILE A 97 -0.69 -10.58 2.93
C ILE A 97 -1.04 -11.25 1.60
N SER A 98 -0.09 -11.20 0.67
CA SER A 98 -0.16 -11.91 -0.61
C SER A 98 0.45 -13.30 -0.48
N ALA A 99 -0.36 -14.34 -0.68
CA ALA A 99 0.05 -15.74 -0.58
C ALA A 99 0.30 -16.34 -1.97
N SER A 100 1.48 -16.90 -2.22
CA SER A 100 1.78 -17.64 -3.45
C SER A 100 0.93 -18.89 -3.55
N VAL A 101 0.19 -19.02 -4.64
CA VAL A 101 -0.64 -20.18 -4.95
C VAL A 101 0.04 -21.05 -5.99
N HIS A 102 0.62 -20.42 -7.02
CA HIS A 102 1.32 -21.14 -8.08
C HIS A 102 2.53 -20.37 -8.58
N LYS A 103 3.72 -20.93 -8.35
CA LYS A 103 5.00 -20.38 -8.81
C LYS A 103 5.60 -21.30 -9.86
N THR A 104 5.96 -20.75 -11.02
CA THR A 104 6.61 -21.52 -12.08
C THR A 104 8.13 -21.48 -11.95
N GLU A 105 8.77 -22.55 -12.33
CA GLU A 105 10.20 -22.57 -12.67
C GLU A 105 10.46 -21.69 -13.90
N LEU A 106 11.74 -21.36 -14.13
CA LEU A 106 12.16 -20.63 -15.31
C LEU A 106 11.86 -21.44 -16.56
N ARG A 107 11.02 -20.91 -17.46
CA ARG A 107 10.57 -21.57 -18.67
C ARG A 107 10.52 -20.63 -19.88
N THR A 108 10.32 -21.18 -21.06
CA THR A 108 10.08 -20.40 -22.28
C THR A 108 8.57 -20.30 -22.54
N PHE A 109 8.09 -19.09 -22.76
CA PHE A 109 6.74 -18.79 -23.22
C PHE A 109 6.80 -18.59 -24.74
N ASP A 110 5.99 -19.37 -25.49
CA ASP A 110 5.88 -19.28 -26.94
C ASP A 110 4.44 -18.93 -27.33
N PRO A 111 4.19 -17.78 -27.98
CA PRO A 111 2.85 -17.37 -28.38
C PRO A 111 2.23 -18.27 -29.47
N ALA A 112 3.04 -19.12 -30.11
CA ALA A 112 2.58 -20.00 -31.17
C ALA A 112 1.85 -21.26 -30.65
N ASP A 113 2.04 -21.60 -29.38
CA ASP A 113 1.47 -22.81 -28.77
C ASP A 113 0.91 -22.56 -27.35
N LEU A 114 0.53 -23.64 -26.66
CA LEU A 114 0.00 -23.57 -25.30
C LEU A 114 1.03 -23.14 -24.24
N SER A 115 2.33 -23.14 -24.58
CA SER A 115 3.37 -22.68 -23.64
C SER A 115 3.30 -21.17 -23.36
N LYS A 116 2.51 -20.40 -24.14
CA LYS A 116 2.18 -19.01 -23.83
C LYS A 116 1.44 -18.82 -22.50
N PHE A 117 0.86 -19.88 -21.94
CA PHE A 117 0.16 -19.86 -20.66
C PHE A 117 0.99 -20.43 -19.52
N ALA A 118 0.84 -19.86 -18.34
CA ALA A 118 1.33 -20.41 -17.09
C ALA A 118 0.31 -20.18 -15.97
N PRO A 119 0.05 -21.17 -15.09
CA PRO A 119 0.57 -22.56 -15.10
C PRO A 119 0.00 -23.39 -16.26
N GLN A 120 0.46 -24.61 -16.37
CA GLN A 120 -0.11 -25.58 -17.33
C GLN A 120 -1.17 -26.50 -16.69
N THR A 121 -1.55 -26.23 -15.45
CA THR A 121 -2.59 -26.94 -14.71
C THR A 121 -3.82 -26.07 -14.57
N SER A 122 -5.01 -26.65 -14.63
CA SER A 122 -6.30 -25.97 -14.46
C SER A 122 -6.66 -25.71 -12.99
N ASN A 123 -6.03 -26.43 -12.06
CA ASN A 123 -6.38 -26.42 -10.63
C ASN A 123 -5.57 -25.34 -9.90
N PHE A 124 -6.03 -24.10 -9.93
CA PHE A 124 -5.32 -23.02 -9.26
C PHE A 124 -5.58 -23.06 -7.74
N LYS A 125 -6.83 -22.98 -7.32
CA LYS A 125 -7.24 -23.03 -5.91
C LYS A 125 -8.67 -23.55 -5.81
N ARG A 126 -9.00 -24.28 -4.75
CA ARG A 126 -10.39 -24.68 -4.51
C ARG A 126 -11.24 -23.44 -4.32
N ARG A 127 -12.43 -23.44 -4.92
CA ARG A 127 -13.36 -22.30 -4.85
C ARG A 127 -13.75 -21.99 -3.41
N GLU A 128 -14.04 -23.00 -2.61
CA GLU A 128 -14.37 -22.88 -1.20
C GLU A 128 -13.27 -22.15 -0.41
N ASP A 129 -12.01 -22.49 -0.66
CA ASP A 129 -10.86 -21.83 -0.02
C ASP A 129 -10.73 -20.36 -0.47
N VAL A 130 -11.00 -20.08 -1.76
CA VAL A 130 -10.99 -18.71 -2.28
C VAL A 130 -12.07 -17.87 -1.62
N GLU A 131 -13.28 -18.39 -1.54
CA GLU A 131 -14.44 -17.69 -1.01
C GLU A 131 -14.35 -17.49 0.51
N SER A 132 -13.73 -18.43 1.24
CA SER A 132 -13.61 -18.33 2.70
C SER A 132 -12.43 -17.47 3.17
N ALA A 133 -11.29 -17.48 2.45
CA ALA A 133 -10.06 -16.88 2.95
C ALA A 133 -9.61 -15.63 2.18
N PHE A 134 -10.01 -15.45 0.91
CA PHE A 134 -9.48 -14.41 0.05
C PHE A 134 -10.56 -13.46 -0.52
N LEU A 135 -11.85 -13.74 -0.27
CA LEU A 135 -12.94 -12.91 -0.72
C LEU A 135 -13.35 -11.94 0.40
N ALA A 136 -13.29 -10.63 0.14
CA ALA A 136 -13.78 -9.61 1.06
C ALA A 136 -14.63 -8.59 0.32
N ASN A 137 -15.82 -8.29 0.83
CA ASN A 137 -16.76 -7.35 0.21
C ASN A 137 -17.04 -7.66 -1.28
N ASP A 138 -17.17 -8.94 -1.61
CA ASP A 138 -17.36 -9.45 -2.99
C ASP A 138 -16.20 -9.06 -3.95
N ARG A 139 -15.00 -8.82 -3.41
CA ARG A 139 -13.77 -8.48 -4.13
C ARG A 139 -12.74 -9.59 -3.97
N LEU A 140 -12.17 -10.05 -5.07
CA LEU A 140 -11.04 -10.96 -5.13
C LEU A 140 -9.85 -10.26 -5.76
N THR A 141 -8.67 -10.32 -5.14
CA THR A 141 -7.45 -9.72 -5.66
C THR A 141 -6.43 -10.80 -6.01
N ILE A 142 -6.01 -10.80 -7.26
CA ILE A 142 -4.97 -11.69 -7.79
C ILE A 142 -3.73 -10.83 -8.05
N GLU A 143 -2.59 -11.23 -7.49
CA GLU A 143 -1.27 -10.67 -7.85
C GLU A 143 -0.52 -11.63 -8.75
N CYS A 144 0.18 -11.10 -9.71
CA CYS A 144 1.10 -11.84 -10.56
C CYS A 144 2.47 -11.15 -10.60
N ILE A 145 3.48 -11.84 -10.08
CA ILE A 145 4.87 -11.41 -10.21
C ILE A 145 5.44 -12.11 -11.45
N VAL A 146 5.88 -11.33 -12.45
CA VAL A 146 6.48 -11.85 -13.68
C VAL A 146 7.93 -11.44 -13.74
N ILE A 147 8.82 -12.40 -13.98
CA ILE A 147 10.24 -12.18 -14.19
C ILE A 147 10.57 -12.60 -15.62
N VAL A 148 11.12 -11.67 -16.41
CA VAL A 148 11.60 -11.91 -17.78
C VAL A 148 13.13 -11.84 -17.78
N ILE A 149 13.75 -12.90 -18.30
CA ILE A 149 15.20 -12.94 -18.47
C ILE A 149 15.53 -12.37 -19.85
N LYS A 150 16.35 -11.33 -19.86
CA LYS A 150 16.90 -10.73 -21.09
C LYS A 150 18.25 -11.34 -21.44
N GLU A 151 18.75 -10.97 -22.60
CA GLU A 151 20.11 -11.34 -22.99
C GLU A 151 21.11 -10.84 -21.94
N PRO A 152 22.06 -11.68 -21.55
CA PRO A 152 23.06 -11.31 -20.55
C PRO A 152 23.92 -10.17 -21.08
N CYS A 153 24.25 -9.23 -20.21
CA CYS A 153 25.18 -8.17 -20.54
C CYS A 153 26.60 -8.68 -20.31
N VAL A 154 27.39 -8.71 -21.38
CA VAL A 154 28.83 -9.05 -21.31
C VAL A 154 29.61 -7.76 -21.34
N THR A 155 30.33 -7.46 -20.27
CA THR A 155 31.25 -6.32 -20.20
C THR A 155 32.67 -6.80 -20.04
N GLU A 156 33.58 -6.23 -20.84
CA GLU A 156 35.01 -6.37 -20.63
C GLU A 156 35.42 -5.40 -19.52
N SER A 157 35.89 -5.91 -18.40
CA SER A 157 36.39 -5.08 -17.33
C SER A 157 37.81 -5.46 -16.95
N LYS A 158 38.66 -4.43 -16.76
CA LYS A 158 39.95 -4.61 -16.08
C LYS A 158 39.64 -4.94 -14.61
N PRO A 159 40.33 -5.96 -14.04
CA PRO A 159 40.02 -6.41 -12.69
C PRO A 159 40.54 -5.40 -11.66
N PHE A 160 39.68 -4.56 -11.16
CA PHE A 160 39.88 -3.95 -9.85
C PHE A 160 39.01 -4.69 -8.86
N PRO A 161 39.56 -5.29 -7.81
CA PRO A 161 38.71 -5.81 -6.74
C PRO A 161 38.02 -4.63 -6.07
N LYS A 162 36.74 -4.43 -6.35
CA LYS A 162 35.89 -3.56 -5.53
C LYS A 162 35.77 -4.23 -4.17
N ILE A 163 36.54 -3.78 -3.22
CA ILE A 163 36.31 -4.12 -1.81
C ILE A 163 35.08 -3.31 -1.41
N GLU A 164 33.89 -3.90 -1.48
CA GLU A 164 32.69 -3.31 -0.92
C GLU A 164 32.73 -3.54 0.59
N VAL A 165 32.92 -2.47 1.32
CA VAL A 165 32.74 -2.48 2.78
C VAL A 165 31.23 -2.36 3.01
N PRO A 166 30.57 -3.38 3.57
CA PRO A 166 29.14 -3.31 3.85
C PRO A 166 28.90 -2.26 4.95
N VAL A 167 28.26 -1.16 4.57
CA VAL A 167 27.81 -0.16 5.52
C VAL A 167 26.42 -0.58 6.00
N PRO A 168 26.22 -0.82 7.30
CA PRO A 168 24.91 -1.15 7.83
C PRO A 168 23.92 0.01 7.60
N PRO A 169 22.61 -0.25 7.60
CA PRO A 169 21.60 0.83 7.54
C PRO A 169 21.81 1.80 8.70
N SER A 170 21.35 3.05 8.49
CA SER A 170 21.44 4.08 9.54
C SER A 170 20.65 3.68 10.79
N ASP A 171 21.26 3.79 11.94
CA ASP A 171 20.72 3.50 13.26
C ASP A 171 20.26 4.76 14.03
N ILE A 172 20.33 5.92 13.37
CA ILE A 172 19.99 7.23 13.98
C ILE A 172 18.57 7.26 14.55
N ALA A 173 17.60 6.66 13.84
CA ALA A 173 16.21 6.61 14.27
C ALA A 173 16.05 5.75 15.55
N GLU A 174 16.82 4.65 15.66
CA GLU A 174 16.85 3.82 16.86
C GLU A 174 17.43 4.57 18.05
N HIS A 175 18.55 5.26 17.85
CA HIS A 175 19.19 6.05 18.91
C HIS A 175 18.30 7.20 19.39
N LEU A 176 17.66 7.94 18.49
CA LEU A 176 16.72 8.98 18.85
C LEU A 176 15.48 8.42 19.54
N GLY A 177 15.00 7.25 19.10
CA GLY A 177 13.88 6.55 19.77
C GLY A 177 14.23 6.11 21.20
N LYS A 178 15.45 5.65 21.45
CA LYS A 178 15.97 5.37 22.80
C LYS A 178 16.01 6.64 23.66
N LEU A 179 16.55 7.73 23.12
CA LEU A 179 16.62 9.03 23.79
C LEU A 179 15.22 9.52 24.25
N LEU A 180 14.17 9.25 23.47
CA LEU A 180 12.79 9.56 23.88
C LEU A 180 12.28 8.68 25.02
N LYS A 181 12.73 7.41 25.10
CA LYS A 181 12.28 6.44 26.11
C LYS A 181 13.01 6.58 27.46
N ASP A 182 14.27 6.98 27.42
CA ASP A 182 15.14 6.95 28.61
C ASP A 182 14.94 8.16 29.51
N ASP A 183 14.04 9.09 29.19
CA ASP A 183 13.71 10.30 29.97
C ASP A 183 14.93 11.19 30.29
N GLU A 184 16.05 11.02 29.59
CA GLU A 184 17.28 11.75 29.84
C GLU A 184 17.33 13.07 29.06
N GLY A 185 17.70 14.16 29.77
CA GLY A 185 17.98 15.45 29.14
C GLY A 185 16.73 16.22 28.65
N PHE A 186 15.53 15.84 29.03
CA PHE A 186 14.32 16.58 28.69
C PHE A 186 14.36 18.03 29.18
N ASP A 187 14.12 18.97 28.27
CA ASP A 187 14.08 20.42 28.53
C ASP A 187 12.70 21.04 28.29
N VAL A 188 11.70 20.21 27.92
CA VAL A 188 10.28 20.57 27.86
C VAL A 188 9.42 19.43 28.41
N THR A 189 8.32 19.80 29.08
CA THR A 189 7.32 18.86 29.57
C THR A 189 5.94 19.25 29.06
N PHE A 190 5.28 18.34 28.38
CA PHE A 190 3.92 18.50 27.89
C PHE A 190 2.91 17.90 28.87
N CYS A 191 1.87 18.67 29.18
CA CYS A 191 0.72 18.20 29.94
C CYS A 191 -0.43 17.96 28.98
N VAL A 192 -0.70 16.69 28.68
CA VAL A 192 -1.75 16.27 27.76
C VAL A 192 -2.84 15.61 28.59
N ARG A 193 -3.94 16.33 28.82
CA ARG A 193 -4.97 15.93 29.81
C ARG A 193 -4.34 15.69 31.20
N ARG A 194 -4.28 14.43 31.66
CA ARG A 194 -3.73 14.02 32.98
C ARG A 194 -2.34 13.39 32.87
N LYS A 195 -1.77 13.26 31.67
CA LYS A 195 -0.47 12.64 31.44
C LYS A 195 0.59 13.72 31.21
N THR A 196 1.75 13.56 31.83
CA THR A 196 2.93 14.40 31.58
C THR A 196 3.91 13.61 30.71
N ILE A 197 4.43 14.27 29.67
CA ILE A 197 5.31 13.67 28.69
C ILE A 197 6.49 14.61 28.47
N GLY A 198 7.71 14.12 28.69
CA GLY A 198 8.96 14.86 28.48
C GLY A 198 9.39 14.79 27.01
N ALA A 199 10.18 15.79 26.57
CA ALA A 199 10.76 15.80 25.25
C ALA A 199 11.93 16.79 25.16
N HIS A 200 12.63 16.80 23.99
CA HIS A 200 13.75 17.70 23.69
C HIS A 200 13.31 18.80 22.72
N ARG A 201 13.39 20.05 23.15
CA ARG A 201 13.00 21.22 22.37
C ARG A 201 13.70 21.30 21.01
N SER A 202 14.99 20.97 20.98
CA SER A 202 15.80 21.00 19.75
C SER A 202 15.30 20.02 18.70
N ILE A 203 14.93 18.79 19.10
CA ILE A 203 14.42 17.76 18.21
C ILE A 203 13.04 18.15 17.69
N LEU A 204 12.16 18.61 18.59
CA LEU A 204 10.82 19.07 18.20
C LEU A 204 10.87 20.22 17.21
N ALA A 205 11.71 21.22 17.48
CA ALA A 205 11.85 22.39 16.62
C ALA A 205 12.52 22.10 15.27
N ALA A 206 13.40 21.09 15.22
CA ALA A 206 14.01 20.65 13.96
C ALA A 206 13.00 19.97 13.03
N ARG A 207 11.97 19.33 13.60
CA ARG A 207 10.99 18.53 12.86
C ARG A 207 9.66 19.23 12.58
N SER A 208 9.30 20.23 13.40
CA SER A 208 8.03 20.95 13.30
C SER A 208 8.23 22.48 13.41
N PRO A 209 7.82 23.23 12.40
CA PRO A 209 7.87 24.70 12.44
C PRO A 209 6.95 25.26 13.52
N VAL A 210 5.85 24.57 13.84
CA VAL A 210 4.92 24.96 14.91
C VAL A 210 5.59 24.83 16.28
N PHE A 211 6.21 23.69 16.57
CA PHE A 211 6.98 23.52 17.80
C PHE A 211 8.17 24.48 17.85
N LYS A 212 8.82 24.76 16.72
CA LYS A 212 9.88 25.77 16.67
C LYS A 212 9.38 27.13 17.11
N ALA A 213 8.25 27.57 16.57
CA ALA A 213 7.63 28.83 16.94
C ALA A 213 7.19 28.82 18.42
N GLU A 214 6.51 27.76 18.85
CA GLU A 214 5.97 27.66 20.22
C GLU A 214 7.08 27.61 21.29
N LEU A 215 8.18 26.90 21.03
CA LEU A 215 9.21 26.62 22.03
C LEU A 215 10.36 27.64 22.03
N PHE A 216 10.63 28.32 20.92
CA PHE A 216 11.79 29.21 20.77
C PHE A 216 11.47 30.68 20.50
N TRP A 217 10.19 31.02 20.19
CA TRP A 217 9.86 32.46 20.00
C TRP A 217 9.78 33.19 21.36
N PRO A 218 10.37 34.36 21.46
CA PRO A 218 10.52 35.06 22.74
C PRO A 218 9.20 35.69 23.21
N MET A 219 8.44 34.96 24.00
CA MET A 219 7.50 35.59 24.91
C MET A 219 7.76 35.05 26.33
N ARG A 220 8.45 35.87 27.12
CA ARG A 220 8.83 35.72 28.53
C ARG A 220 9.95 34.72 28.82
N GLU A 221 10.90 35.19 29.63
CA GLU A 221 11.94 34.41 30.32
C GLU A 221 11.34 33.19 30.99
N ALA A 222 11.30 32.06 30.28
CA ALA A 222 10.76 30.82 30.81
C ALA A 222 11.89 30.08 31.52
N LYS A 223 11.74 29.91 32.82
CA LYS A 223 12.57 28.96 33.63
C LYS A 223 12.50 27.59 32.94
N THR A 224 13.63 26.99 32.67
CA THR A 224 13.73 25.60 32.21
C THR A 224 13.49 24.64 33.40
N PRO A 225 12.77 23.52 33.22
CA PRO A 225 12.09 23.04 32.03
C PRO A 225 10.76 23.77 31.72
N ARG A 226 10.52 24.05 30.45
CA ARG A 226 9.27 24.67 30.02
C ARG A 226 8.11 23.69 30.08
N ARG A 227 6.98 24.13 30.68
CA ARG A 227 5.75 23.35 30.74
C ARG A 227 4.72 23.86 29.73
N VAL A 228 4.24 22.96 28.85
CA VAL A 228 3.26 23.27 27.79
C VAL A 228 2.02 22.41 28.00
N THR A 229 0.83 23.01 27.96
CA THR A 229 -0.43 22.27 28.12
C THR A 229 -1.10 22.07 26.77
N ILE A 230 -1.34 20.83 26.41
CA ILE A 230 -2.09 20.42 25.22
C ILE A 230 -3.51 20.04 25.64
N LYS A 231 -4.51 20.81 25.21
CA LYS A 231 -5.91 20.63 25.68
C LYS A 231 -6.70 19.67 24.80
N ASP A 232 -6.55 19.77 23.47
CA ASP A 232 -7.45 19.16 22.48
C ASP A 232 -6.81 17.94 21.80
N MET A 233 -6.13 17.09 22.57
CA MET A 233 -5.47 15.89 22.07
C MET A 233 -5.52 14.77 23.09
N GLN A 234 -5.57 13.53 22.63
CA GLN A 234 -5.43 12.35 23.48
C GLN A 234 -3.94 12.09 23.77
N PRO A 235 -3.58 11.61 24.97
CA PRO A 235 -2.18 11.35 25.30
C PRO A 235 -1.48 10.37 24.36
N ASP A 236 -2.20 9.34 23.89
CA ASP A 236 -1.63 8.32 23.04
C ASP A 236 -1.36 8.85 21.61
N VAL A 237 -2.24 9.74 21.10
CA VAL A 237 -2.01 10.47 19.85
C VAL A 237 -0.76 11.34 19.95
N PHE A 238 -0.59 12.06 21.07
CA PHE A 238 0.59 12.88 21.28
C PHE A 238 1.87 12.05 21.43
N THR A 239 1.77 10.89 22.08
CA THR A 239 2.90 9.96 22.19
C THR A 239 3.31 9.42 20.82
N ALA A 240 2.34 9.06 19.96
CA ALA A 240 2.61 8.61 18.58
C ALA A 240 3.21 9.73 17.72
N LEU A 241 2.74 10.97 17.90
CA LEU A 241 3.33 12.16 17.23
C LEU A 241 4.80 12.32 17.63
N LEU A 242 5.11 12.25 18.93
CA LEU A 242 6.48 12.34 19.43
C LEU A 242 7.33 11.18 18.89
N HIS A 243 6.82 9.97 18.92
CA HIS A 243 7.52 8.82 18.36
C HIS A 243 7.93 9.08 16.91
N PHE A 244 6.99 9.56 16.08
CA PHE A 244 7.29 9.87 14.69
C PHE A 244 8.31 11.01 14.53
N ILE A 245 8.26 12.03 15.39
CA ILE A 245 9.24 13.13 15.38
C ILE A 245 10.66 12.60 15.59
N TYR A 246 10.85 11.62 16.48
CA TYR A 246 12.17 11.08 16.82
C TYR A 246 12.62 10.00 15.84
N THR A 247 11.73 9.12 15.38
CA THR A 247 12.10 7.91 14.64
C THR A 247 11.75 7.94 13.17
N ASP A 248 10.97 8.94 12.72
CA ASP A 248 10.39 9.04 11.37
C ASP A 248 9.52 7.82 10.96
N SER A 249 9.07 7.04 11.95
CA SER A 249 8.22 5.86 11.81
C SER A 249 7.02 5.91 12.74
N LEU A 250 5.96 5.21 12.36
CA LEU A 250 4.80 5.02 13.26
C LEU A 250 5.12 3.90 14.28
N PRO A 251 4.53 3.96 15.49
CA PRO A 251 4.68 2.88 16.47
C PRO A 251 4.17 1.56 15.89
N ASP A 252 4.87 0.46 16.20
CA ASP A 252 4.45 -0.88 15.82
C ASP A 252 3.14 -1.26 16.52
N GLY A 253 2.19 -1.82 15.80
CA GLY A 253 0.98 -2.47 16.34
C GLY A 253 -0.29 -1.64 16.35
N ASP A 254 -0.27 -0.32 16.26
CA ASP A 254 -1.48 0.51 16.39
C ASP A 254 -1.95 1.06 15.03
N LYS A 255 -2.44 0.16 14.17
CA LYS A 255 -3.13 0.55 12.92
C LYS A 255 -4.64 0.81 13.14
N ASN A 256 -5.04 1.14 14.38
CA ASN A 256 -6.41 1.52 14.65
C ASN A 256 -6.77 2.77 13.83
N THR A 257 -7.74 2.64 12.94
CA THR A 257 -8.17 3.69 12.02
C THR A 257 -8.53 4.99 12.74
N ASP A 258 -9.14 4.93 13.94
CA ASP A 258 -9.48 6.11 14.71
C ASP A 258 -8.23 6.82 15.27
N MET A 259 -7.23 6.06 15.69
CA MET A 259 -5.95 6.61 16.11
C MET A 259 -5.25 7.33 14.95
N ILE A 260 -5.24 6.74 13.75
CA ILE A 260 -4.65 7.33 12.55
C ILE A 260 -5.38 8.61 12.13
N ARG A 261 -6.71 8.66 12.26
CA ARG A 261 -7.49 9.89 12.03
C ARG A 261 -7.07 11.03 12.97
N HIS A 262 -6.97 10.74 14.27
CA HIS A 262 -6.52 11.73 15.26
C HIS A 262 -5.06 12.14 15.02
N LEU A 263 -4.22 11.21 14.59
CA LEU A 263 -2.83 11.49 14.28
C LEU A 263 -2.67 12.34 13.01
N LEU A 264 -3.54 12.16 12.01
CA LEU A 264 -3.61 13.04 10.83
C LEU A 264 -3.91 14.49 11.25
N VAL A 265 -4.90 14.69 12.12
CA VAL A 265 -5.25 16.02 12.66
C VAL A 265 -4.07 16.62 13.44
N ALA A 266 -3.37 15.82 14.23
CA ALA A 266 -2.18 16.23 14.93
C ALA A 266 -1.03 16.61 13.97
N ALA A 267 -0.82 15.79 12.94
CA ALA A 267 0.19 16.05 11.92
C ALA A 267 -0.05 17.37 11.17
N ASP A 268 -1.29 17.66 10.81
CA ASP A 268 -1.69 18.91 10.19
C ASP A 268 -1.44 20.10 11.14
N ARG A 269 -1.90 20.00 12.39
CA ARG A 269 -1.73 21.04 13.42
C ARG A 269 -0.26 21.40 13.65
N TYR A 270 0.63 20.41 13.65
CA TYR A 270 2.07 20.62 13.90
C TYR A 270 2.89 20.73 12.62
N ALA A 271 2.23 20.89 11.45
CA ALA A 271 2.86 21.01 10.13
C ALA A 271 3.86 19.88 9.84
N MET A 272 3.46 18.64 10.12
CA MET A 272 4.24 17.44 9.90
C MET A 272 3.80 16.75 8.61
N GLU A 273 4.16 17.33 7.46
CA GLU A 273 3.68 16.87 6.14
C GLU A 273 3.93 15.37 5.87
N ARG A 274 5.13 14.88 6.19
CA ARG A 274 5.44 13.46 5.99
C ARG A 274 4.55 12.54 6.83
N LEU A 275 4.27 12.90 8.09
CA LEU A 275 3.35 12.16 8.95
C LEU A 275 1.91 12.24 8.40
N LYS A 276 1.50 13.43 7.96
CA LYS A 276 0.19 13.65 7.34
C LYS A 276 0.00 12.75 6.12
N LEU A 277 1.00 12.64 5.24
CA LEU A 277 0.98 11.75 4.09
C LEU A 277 0.98 10.27 4.49
N ALA A 278 1.75 9.87 5.50
CA ALA A 278 1.75 8.50 6.01
C ALA A 278 0.36 8.11 6.57
N CYS A 279 -0.28 9.01 7.34
CA CYS A 279 -1.64 8.79 7.81
C CYS A 279 -2.65 8.68 6.67
N GLN A 280 -2.54 9.52 5.63
CA GLN A 280 -3.39 9.44 4.44
C GLN A 280 -3.25 8.08 3.74
N SER A 281 -2.02 7.59 3.55
CA SER A 281 -1.77 6.28 2.92
C SER A 281 -2.49 5.16 3.67
N ILE A 282 -2.34 5.12 5.00
CA ILE A 282 -2.99 4.11 5.83
C ILE A 282 -4.52 4.22 5.77
N LEU A 283 -5.06 5.44 5.78
CA LEU A 283 -6.50 5.66 5.68
C LEU A 283 -7.05 5.23 4.32
N CYS A 284 -6.30 5.46 3.22
CA CYS A 284 -6.67 4.97 1.90
C CYS A 284 -6.74 3.44 1.83
N GLU A 285 -5.77 2.76 2.45
CA GLU A 285 -5.72 1.28 2.49
C GLU A 285 -6.89 0.68 3.30
N ASN A 286 -7.44 1.43 4.27
CA ASN A 286 -8.48 0.97 5.19
C ASN A 286 -9.86 1.59 4.92
N LEU A 287 -10.10 2.12 3.71
CA LEU A 287 -11.41 2.62 3.33
C LEU A 287 -12.44 1.49 3.28
N ASN A 288 -13.59 1.76 3.86
CA ASN A 288 -14.75 0.87 3.80
C ASN A 288 -16.05 1.70 3.78
N VAL A 289 -17.18 1.03 3.60
CA VAL A 289 -18.50 1.67 3.50
C VAL A 289 -18.82 2.55 4.70
N ASP A 290 -18.49 2.07 5.93
CA ASP A 290 -18.83 2.77 7.16
C ASP A 290 -17.98 4.01 7.41
N THR A 291 -16.74 4.00 6.92
CA THR A 291 -15.75 5.03 7.21
C THR A 291 -15.54 6.03 6.08
N VAL A 292 -15.89 5.72 4.84
CA VAL A 292 -15.55 6.55 3.67
C VAL A 292 -16.14 7.96 3.75
N ALA A 293 -17.39 8.12 4.19
CA ALA A 293 -18.03 9.44 4.29
C ALA A 293 -17.35 10.34 5.34
N THR A 294 -17.03 9.77 6.50
CA THR A 294 -16.32 10.51 7.57
C THR A 294 -14.86 10.76 7.23
N THR A 295 -14.23 9.87 6.46
CA THR A 295 -12.86 10.07 5.95
C THR A 295 -12.81 11.14 4.87
N TRP A 296 -13.83 11.20 4.01
CA TRP A 296 -14.02 12.29 3.05
C TRP A 296 -14.07 13.65 3.75
N ALA A 297 -14.93 13.80 4.77
CA ALA A 297 -15.06 15.03 5.52
C ALA A 297 -13.75 15.44 6.21
N LEU A 298 -13.05 14.49 6.81
CA LEU A 298 -11.73 14.69 7.41
C LEU A 298 -10.71 15.16 6.37
N ALA A 299 -10.71 14.55 5.20
CA ALA A 299 -9.80 14.89 4.10
C ALA A 299 -10.04 16.32 3.58
N ASP A 300 -11.29 16.72 3.47
CA ASP A 300 -11.65 18.08 3.07
C ASP A 300 -11.22 19.12 4.13
N GLN A 301 -11.58 18.87 5.40
CA GLN A 301 -11.23 19.77 6.52
C GLN A 301 -9.72 20.02 6.65
N HIS A 302 -8.90 19.02 6.35
CA HIS A 302 -7.45 19.08 6.49
C HIS A 302 -6.70 19.22 5.14
N SER A 303 -7.40 19.56 4.06
CA SER A 303 -6.82 19.76 2.72
C SER A 303 -5.97 18.57 2.26
N CYS A 304 -6.53 17.36 2.39
CA CYS A 304 -5.90 16.09 1.99
C CYS A 304 -6.45 15.63 0.64
N ASP A 305 -6.05 16.30 -0.45
CA ASP A 305 -6.62 16.07 -1.80
C ASP A 305 -6.52 14.61 -2.24
N LYS A 306 -5.36 13.96 -2.02
CA LYS A 306 -5.16 12.54 -2.40
C LYS A 306 -6.08 11.59 -1.64
N LEU A 307 -6.30 11.83 -0.35
CA LEU A 307 -7.23 11.02 0.45
C LEU A 307 -8.67 11.27 0.02
N ARG A 308 -9.00 12.51 -0.33
CA ARG A 308 -10.31 12.88 -0.87
C ARG A 308 -10.57 12.17 -2.20
N ASP A 309 -9.61 12.18 -3.11
CA ASP A 309 -9.73 11.50 -4.41
C ASP A 309 -9.87 9.98 -4.23
N ALA A 310 -9.11 9.36 -3.31
CA ALA A 310 -9.25 7.94 -2.98
C ALA A 310 -10.64 7.58 -2.43
N CYS A 311 -11.25 8.45 -1.61
CA CYS A 311 -12.62 8.24 -1.15
C CYS A 311 -13.64 8.29 -2.30
N LEU A 312 -13.46 9.22 -3.25
CA LEU A 312 -14.30 9.33 -4.44
C LEU A 312 -14.19 8.09 -5.32
N GLU A 313 -12.97 7.67 -5.60
CA GLU A 313 -12.69 6.47 -6.38
C GLU A 313 -13.32 5.25 -5.71
N TYR A 314 -13.14 5.09 -4.39
CA TYR A 314 -13.75 4.00 -3.65
C TYR A 314 -15.27 3.94 -3.85
N ILE A 315 -15.97 5.07 -3.70
CA ILE A 315 -17.43 5.15 -3.84
C ILE A 315 -17.86 4.89 -5.29
N ALA A 316 -17.12 5.45 -6.27
CA ALA A 316 -17.46 5.33 -7.68
C ALA A 316 -17.27 3.92 -8.22
N TYR A 317 -16.13 3.28 -7.93
CA TYR A 317 -15.79 1.96 -8.47
C TYR A 317 -16.46 0.80 -7.73
N SER A 318 -16.68 0.91 -6.42
CA SER A 318 -17.32 -0.15 -5.64
C SER A 318 -18.86 -0.17 -5.77
N ASN A 319 -19.48 0.78 -6.48
CA ASN A 319 -20.93 0.99 -6.48
C ASN A 319 -21.54 1.03 -5.06
N ALA A 320 -20.74 1.49 -4.09
CA ALA A 320 -21.09 1.44 -2.67
C ALA A 320 -22.01 2.58 -2.22
N MET A 321 -22.38 3.50 -3.12
CA MET A 321 -23.11 4.71 -2.73
C MET A 321 -24.39 4.41 -1.96
N ASP A 322 -25.17 3.40 -2.39
CA ASP A 322 -26.42 3.03 -1.73
C ASP A 322 -26.16 2.54 -0.29
N ALA A 323 -25.09 1.79 -0.07
CA ALA A 323 -24.68 1.33 1.25
C ALA A 323 -24.11 2.48 2.10
N VAL A 324 -23.33 3.39 1.51
CA VAL A 324 -22.73 4.55 2.18
C VAL A 324 -23.80 5.49 2.72
N VAL A 325 -24.88 5.74 1.95
CA VAL A 325 -26.00 6.62 2.35
C VAL A 325 -26.71 6.11 3.61
N GLU A 326 -26.74 4.81 3.83
CA GLU A 326 -27.34 4.20 5.02
C GLU A 326 -26.47 4.30 6.27
N THR A 327 -25.20 4.61 6.14
CA THR A 327 -24.26 4.67 7.28
C THR A 327 -24.57 5.83 8.23
N PRO A 328 -24.31 5.66 9.55
CA PRO A 328 -24.44 6.75 10.51
C PRO A 328 -23.51 7.94 10.20
N GLY A 329 -22.32 7.67 9.67
CA GLY A 329 -21.36 8.68 9.29
C GLY A 329 -21.87 9.62 8.20
N TYR A 330 -22.45 9.06 7.15
CA TYR A 330 -23.09 9.85 6.08
C TYR A 330 -24.33 10.62 6.58
N LYS A 331 -25.21 9.97 7.36
CA LYS A 331 -26.40 10.61 7.92
C LYS A 331 -26.04 11.79 8.83
N ASN A 332 -25.00 11.64 9.64
CA ASN A 332 -24.50 12.74 10.46
C ASN A 332 -23.90 13.88 9.60
N LEU A 333 -23.09 13.55 8.61
CA LEU A 333 -22.47 14.54 7.72
C LEU A 333 -23.54 15.33 6.94
N LYS A 334 -24.62 14.69 6.52
CA LYS A 334 -25.77 15.33 5.86
C LYS A 334 -26.43 16.41 6.72
N VAL A 335 -26.37 16.25 8.05
CA VAL A 335 -26.95 17.25 9.00
C VAL A 335 -25.94 18.32 9.36
N THR A 336 -24.67 17.94 9.57
CA THR A 336 -23.63 18.85 10.04
C THR A 336 -23.02 19.71 8.94
N ASP A 337 -22.84 19.15 7.75
CA ASP A 337 -22.30 19.83 6.57
C ASP A 337 -22.94 19.32 5.27
N PRO A 338 -24.15 19.82 4.94
CA PRO A 338 -24.84 19.46 3.71
C PRO A 338 -24.08 19.81 2.42
N SER A 339 -23.23 20.83 2.46
CA SER A 339 -22.47 21.29 1.29
C SER A 339 -21.42 20.27 0.86
N LEU A 340 -20.77 19.60 1.82
CA LEU A 340 -19.85 18.50 1.56
C LEU A 340 -20.54 17.30 0.91
N ILE A 341 -21.78 17.01 1.27
CA ILE A 341 -22.56 15.94 0.63
C ILE A 341 -22.84 16.24 -0.84
N VAL A 342 -23.19 17.50 -1.14
CA VAL A 342 -23.42 17.93 -2.54
C VAL A 342 -22.14 17.78 -3.36
N ASP A 343 -21.00 18.25 -2.85
CA ASP A 343 -19.70 18.14 -3.53
C ASP A 343 -19.31 16.65 -3.73
N LEU A 344 -19.53 15.81 -2.73
CA LEU A 344 -19.30 14.37 -2.82
C LEU A 344 -20.10 13.73 -3.97
N LEU A 345 -21.41 14.03 -4.05
CA LEU A 345 -22.30 13.49 -5.07
C LEU A 345 -21.94 13.97 -6.47
N GLU A 346 -21.65 15.28 -6.63
CA GLU A 346 -21.27 15.85 -7.91
C GLU A 346 -19.95 15.27 -8.45
N ARG A 347 -18.95 15.12 -7.58
CA ARG A 347 -17.65 14.56 -7.96
C ARG A 347 -17.73 13.07 -8.25
N THR A 348 -18.47 12.32 -7.44
CA THR A 348 -18.68 10.88 -7.69
C THR A 348 -19.36 10.66 -9.05
N THR A 349 -20.31 11.50 -9.42
CA THR A 349 -20.97 11.42 -10.73
C THR A 349 -20.00 11.73 -11.88
N LYS A 350 -19.10 12.69 -11.70
CA LYS A 350 -18.06 13.02 -12.70
C LYS A 350 -17.08 11.87 -12.89
N VAL A 351 -16.61 11.25 -11.80
CA VAL A 351 -15.68 10.10 -11.86
C VAL A 351 -16.31 8.88 -12.55
N ARG A 352 -17.64 8.66 -12.35
CA ARG A 352 -18.36 7.56 -13.01
C ARG A 352 -18.53 7.76 -14.53
N ASN A 353 -18.51 8.99 -14.98
CA ASN A 353 -18.73 9.35 -16.38
C ASN A 353 -17.44 9.60 -17.18
N ALA A 354 -16.29 9.54 -16.53
CA ALA A 354 -14.95 9.67 -17.13
C ALA A 354 -14.33 8.29 -17.40
#